data_4a6177597a82a952a501ae60ff90793d
#
_entry.id   4a6177597a82a952a501ae60ff90793d
#
_cell.length_a   1.000
_cell.length_b   1.000
_cell.length_c   1.000
_cell.angle_alpha   90.00
_cell.angle_beta   90.00
_cell.angle_gamma   90.00
#
_symmetry.space_group_name_H-M   'P 1'
#
loop_
_entity.id
_entity.type
_entity.pdbx_description
1 polymer ?
#
loop_
_entity_poly.entity_id
_entity_poly.type
_entity_poly.pdbx_seq_one_letter_code
_entity_poly.pdbx_strand_id
1 'polypeptide(L)'
;MKMKYIFPKIYFEIERWKWNDDYNMYVSNLGNLKTASGKVIYPKVGESGYMVISNCYGKWTGVHRLVMSTFKPISNEDTMTVDHLDHNKRNNKLSNLEWVTQKENLERANNDIAKDDIANLYASEKVRCFGCNLPARVMKLEEAVEFIIKRNPKGFPSANKSRMMKQIWDCAQRNGSAYSLTWTVVKEEIE
;
A
#
# COMPACT_ATOMS: atom_id res chain seq x y z
N MET A 1 -14.16 -0.57 41.49
CA MET A 1 -13.15 -0.63 40.40
C MET A 1 -13.71 0.10 39.19
N LYS A 2 -13.24 1.35 38.89
CA LYS A 2 -13.76 2.15 37.75
C LYS A 2 -13.01 1.73 36.50
N MET A 3 -13.68 1.03 35.60
CA MET A 3 -13.15 0.78 34.26
C MET A 3 -12.99 2.10 33.50
N LYS A 4 -11.75 2.51 33.24
CA LYS A 4 -11.45 3.61 32.31
C LYS A 4 -11.60 3.06 30.88
N TYR A 5 -12.69 3.39 30.23
CA TYR A 5 -12.82 3.19 28.79
C TYR A 5 -11.85 4.15 28.09
N ILE A 6 -10.73 3.65 27.60
CA ILE A 6 -9.83 4.39 26.71
C ILE A 6 -10.41 4.22 25.30
N PHE A 7 -11.23 5.18 24.88
CA PHE A 7 -11.60 5.26 23.47
C PHE A 7 -10.36 5.60 22.66
N PRO A 8 -10.03 4.85 21.60
CA PRO A 8 -8.96 5.26 20.70
C PRO A 8 -9.31 6.64 20.13
N LYS A 9 -8.40 7.61 20.28
CA LYS A 9 -8.55 8.92 19.63
C LYS A 9 -8.55 8.71 18.13
N ILE A 10 -9.73 8.69 17.53
CA ILE A 10 -9.89 8.64 16.08
C ILE A 10 -9.57 10.05 15.56
N TYR A 11 -8.37 10.25 15.04
CA TYR A 11 -7.99 11.48 14.37
C TYR A 11 -8.57 11.44 12.94
N PHE A 12 -9.66 12.17 12.72
CA PHE A 12 -10.12 12.44 11.36
C PHE A 12 -9.21 13.49 10.74
N GLU A 13 -8.55 13.15 9.67
CA GLU A 13 -7.79 14.11 8.88
C GLU A 13 -8.78 15.03 8.16
N ILE A 14 -8.77 16.33 8.49
CA ILE A 14 -9.66 17.31 7.86
C ILE A 14 -9.25 17.50 6.41
N GLU A 15 -10.19 17.35 5.49
CA GLU A 15 -9.95 17.56 4.07
C GLU A 15 -9.77 19.05 3.76
N ARG A 16 -8.64 19.37 3.14
CA ARG A 16 -8.29 20.73 2.69
C ARG A 16 -8.06 20.70 1.19
N TRP A 17 -8.52 21.72 0.50
CA TRP A 17 -8.44 21.86 -0.94
C TRP A 17 -7.53 23.03 -1.33
N LYS A 18 -6.67 22.82 -2.33
CA LYS A 18 -5.87 23.86 -2.96
C LYS A 18 -6.05 23.79 -4.48
N TRP A 19 -5.98 24.95 -5.10
CA TRP A 19 -5.97 25.06 -6.54
C TRP A 19 -4.58 24.71 -7.09
N ASN A 20 -4.54 23.98 -8.19
CA ASN A 20 -3.33 23.68 -8.93
C ASN A 20 -3.42 24.30 -10.33
N ASP A 21 -2.58 25.29 -10.63
CA ASP A 21 -2.61 26.06 -11.87
C ASP A 21 -2.21 25.21 -13.08
N ASP A 22 -1.20 24.34 -12.95
CA ASP A 22 -0.69 23.50 -14.04
C ASP A 22 -1.74 22.51 -14.58
N TYR A 23 -2.62 22.05 -13.69
CA TYR A 23 -3.66 21.08 -14.03
C TYR A 23 -5.06 21.68 -14.05
N ASN A 24 -5.20 22.97 -13.71
CA ASN A 24 -6.46 23.72 -13.71
C ASN A 24 -7.57 22.99 -12.93
N MET A 25 -7.27 22.57 -11.71
CA MET A 25 -8.17 21.82 -10.84
C MET A 25 -7.88 22.00 -9.35
N TYR A 26 -8.86 21.70 -8.51
CA TYR A 26 -8.68 21.60 -7.07
C TYR A 26 -8.16 20.22 -6.68
N VAL A 27 -7.15 20.20 -5.83
CA VAL A 27 -6.51 19.00 -5.27
C VAL A 27 -6.72 19.01 -3.76
N SER A 28 -7.10 17.88 -3.17
CA SER A 28 -7.19 17.78 -1.71
C SER A 28 -5.98 17.07 -1.10
N ASN A 29 -5.72 17.35 0.17
CA ASN A 29 -4.71 16.62 0.97
C ASN A 29 -5.05 15.14 1.17
N LEU A 30 -6.25 14.71 0.82
CA LEU A 30 -6.67 13.31 0.86
C LEU A 30 -6.55 12.60 -0.51
N GLY A 31 -6.06 13.31 -1.54
CA GLY A 31 -5.90 12.77 -2.89
C GLY A 31 -7.16 12.83 -3.75
N ASN A 32 -8.19 13.56 -3.33
CA ASN A 32 -9.39 13.81 -4.11
C ASN A 32 -9.20 15.00 -5.06
N LEU A 33 -9.92 14.99 -6.19
CA LEU A 33 -9.77 15.96 -7.26
C LEU A 33 -11.13 16.54 -7.66
N LYS A 34 -11.17 17.86 -7.99
CA LYS A 34 -12.37 18.55 -8.50
C LYS A 34 -12.00 19.53 -9.59
N THR A 35 -12.92 19.70 -10.54
CA THR A 35 -12.84 20.80 -11.54
C THR A 35 -13.02 22.16 -10.87
N ALA A 36 -12.75 23.25 -11.63
CA ALA A 36 -13.05 24.60 -11.20
C ALA A 36 -14.53 24.81 -10.84
N SER A 37 -15.44 24.09 -11.50
CA SER A 37 -16.89 24.10 -11.19
C SER A 37 -17.30 23.23 -10.00
N GLY A 38 -16.34 22.59 -9.31
CA GLY A 38 -16.60 21.74 -8.15
C GLY A 38 -17.00 20.30 -8.47
N LYS A 39 -17.05 19.90 -9.75
CA LYS A 39 -17.37 18.52 -10.15
C LYS A 39 -16.22 17.60 -9.77
N VAL A 40 -16.54 16.49 -9.08
CA VAL A 40 -15.54 15.47 -8.69
C VAL A 40 -14.94 14.79 -9.92
N ILE A 41 -13.63 14.60 -9.90
CA ILE A 41 -12.86 13.91 -10.92
C ILE A 41 -12.38 12.59 -10.34
N TYR A 42 -12.61 11.49 -11.07
CA TYR A 42 -12.20 10.15 -10.68
C TYR A 42 -10.95 9.75 -11.46
N PRO A 43 -9.78 9.62 -10.80
CA PRO A 43 -8.56 9.14 -11.43
C PRO A 43 -8.69 7.70 -11.92
N LYS A 44 -7.93 7.35 -12.96
CA LYS A 44 -7.85 5.97 -13.48
C LYS A 44 -6.65 5.26 -12.86
N VAL A 45 -6.69 3.93 -12.82
CA VAL A 45 -5.51 3.12 -12.50
C VAL A 45 -4.67 3.00 -13.76
N GLY A 46 -3.43 3.50 -13.72
CA GLY A 46 -2.46 3.35 -14.80
C GLY A 46 -1.81 1.94 -14.81
N GLU A 47 -1.11 1.60 -15.87
CA GLU A 47 -0.46 0.30 -16.07
C GLU A 47 0.51 -0.06 -14.92
N SER A 48 1.20 0.93 -14.36
CA SER A 48 2.09 0.76 -13.21
C SER A 48 1.38 0.61 -11.86
N GLY A 49 0.03 0.62 -11.85
CA GLY A 49 -0.80 0.51 -10.65
C GLY A 49 -1.02 1.80 -9.87
N TYR A 50 -0.42 2.92 -10.30
CA TYR A 50 -0.67 4.24 -9.71
C TYR A 50 -2.00 4.83 -10.19
N MET A 51 -2.61 5.67 -9.34
CA MET A 51 -3.73 6.50 -9.75
C MET A 51 -3.22 7.64 -10.63
N VAL A 52 -3.77 7.77 -11.84
CA VAL A 52 -3.34 8.76 -12.84
C VAL A 52 -4.51 9.60 -13.34
N ILE A 53 -4.18 10.81 -13.77
CA ILE A 53 -5.11 11.76 -14.37
C ILE A 53 -4.43 12.48 -15.54
N SER A 54 -5.22 12.95 -16.52
CA SER A 54 -4.75 13.88 -17.54
C SER A 54 -5.38 15.27 -17.36
N ASN A 55 -4.62 16.32 -17.67
CA ASN A 55 -5.19 17.65 -17.81
C ASN A 55 -5.89 17.84 -19.18
N CYS A 56 -6.48 19.01 -19.40
CA CYS A 56 -7.17 19.37 -20.66
C CYS A 56 -6.25 19.40 -21.89
N TYR A 57 -4.93 19.45 -21.70
CA TYR A 57 -3.92 19.41 -22.76
C TYR A 57 -3.37 17.99 -23.02
N GLY A 58 -3.95 16.96 -22.40
CA GLY A 58 -3.53 15.57 -22.58
C GLY A 58 -2.27 15.19 -21.80
N LYS A 59 -1.72 16.05 -20.95
CA LYS A 59 -0.59 15.73 -20.08
C LYS A 59 -1.04 14.83 -18.93
N TRP A 60 -0.47 13.64 -18.84
CA TRP A 60 -0.73 12.67 -17.77
C TRP A 60 0.18 12.88 -16.58
N THR A 61 -0.37 12.70 -15.39
CA THR A 61 0.41 12.68 -14.14
C THR A 61 -0.18 11.71 -13.12
N GLY A 62 0.66 11.26 -12.19
CA GLY A 62 0.21 10.51 -11.02
C GLY A 62 -0.45 11.43 -10.00
N VAL A 63 -1.55 10.98 -9.39
CA VAL A 63 -2.25 11.75 -8.35
C VAL A 63 -1.33 12.05 -7.16
N HIS A 64 -0.47 11.12 -6.77
CA HIS A 64 0.56 11.33 -5.72
C HIS A 64 1.47 12.52 -6.03
N ARG A 65 1.96 12.65 -7.29
CA ARG A 65 2.78 13.80 -7.68
C ARG A 65 1.98 15.09 -7.64
N LEU A 66 0.74 15.07 -8.13
CA LEU A 66 -0.15 16.22 -8.14
C LEU A 66 -0.45 16.72 -6.71
N VAL A 67 -0.68 15.81 -5.76
CA VAL A 67 -0.86 16.15 -4.34
C VAL A 67 0.41 16.78 -3.78
N MET A 68 1.57 16.17 -4.03
CA MET A 68 2.84 16.67 -3.50
C MET A 68 3.23 18.01 -4.09
N SER A 69 3.15 18.22 -5.41
CA SER A 69 3.44 19.52 -6.06
C SER A 69 2.49 20.62 -5.56
N THR A 70 1.23 20.28 -5.26
CA THR A 70 0.25 21.25 -4.78
C THR A 70 0.43 21.64 -3.31
N PHE A 71 0.78 20.69 -2.46
CA PHE A 71 0.83 20.90 -0.99
C PHE A 71 2.24 21.07 -0.44
N LYS A 72 3.23 20.44 -1.04
CA LYS A 72 4.65 20.48 -0.64
C LYS A 72 5.53 20.69 -1.90
N PRO A 73 5.38 21.82 -2.64
CA PRO A 73 6.22 22.07 -3.81
C PRO A 73 7.70 22.18 -3.41
N ILE A 74 8.56 21.68 -4.28
CA ILE A 74 10.02 21.78 -4.16
C ILE A 74 10.62 22.26 -5.49
N SER A 75 11.76 22.92 -5.47
CA SER A 75 12.37 23.51 -6.67
C SER A 75 12.93 22.48 -7.67
N ASN A 76 13.13 21.24 -7.24
CA ASN A 76 13.74 20.16 -8.02
C ASN A 76 12.79 18.96 -8.23
N GLU A 77 11.50 19.21 -8.35
CA GLU A 77 10.45 18.19 -8.51
C GLU A 77 10.73 17.20 -9.66
N ASP A 78 11.34 17.66 -10.76
CA ASP A 78 11.62 16.83 -11.93
C ASP A 78 12.67 15.74 -11.65
N THR A 79 13.54 15.95 -10.66
CA THR A 79 14.59 14.99 -10.28
C THR A 79 14.20 14.12 -9.09
N MET A 80 13.08 14.44 -8.45
CA MET A 80 12.59 13.73 -7.26
C MET A 80 11.46 12.76 -7.59
N THR A 81 11.36 11.73 -6.78
CA THR A 81 10.29 10.73 -6.82
C THR A 81 9.38 10.92 -5.61
N VAL A 82 8.11 10.58 -5.75
CA VAL A 82 7.18 10.52 -4.62
C VAL A 82 7.04 9.08 -4.16
N ASP A 83 7.33 8.84 -2.90
CA ASP A 83 7.17 7.56 -2.25
C ASP A 83 5.85 7.48 -1.46
N HIS A 84 5.26 6.29 -1.40
CA HIS A 84 4.08 5.97 -0.59
C HIS A 84 4.53 5.24 0.67
N LEU A 85 4.44 5.90 1.83
CA LEU A 85 4.93 5.37 3.11
C LEU A 85 4.31 4.02 3.49
N ASP A 86 3.06 3.76 3.08
CA ASP A 86 2.35 2.50 3.28
C ASP A 86 2.49 1.50 2.11
N HIS A 87 3.32 1.82 1.09
CA HIS A 87 3.49 1.06 -0.16
C HIS A 87 2.21 0.85 -0.98
N ASN A 88 1.11 1.48 -0.61
CA ASN A 88 -0.14 1.44 -1.35
C ASN A 88 -0.21 2.57 -2.39
N LYS A 89 0.08 2.27 -3.64
CA LYS A 89 0.07 3.20 -4.77
C LYS A 89 -1.28 3.91 -5.01
N ARG A 90 -2.34 3.48 -4.33
CA ARG A 90 -3.67 4.09 -4.41
C ARG A 90 -3.98 5.01 -3.24
N ASN A 91 -3.19 4.99 -2.17
CA ASN A 91 -3.35 5.87 -1.02
C ASN A 91 -2.58 7.18 -1.22
N ASN A 92 -3.20 8.13 -1.91
CA ASN A 92 -2.58 9.40 -2.28
C ASN A 92 -2.81 10.52 -1.24
N LYS A 93 -3.04 10.17 0.03
CA LYS A 93 -3.11 11.14 1.12
C LYS A 93 -1.76 11.82 1.32
N LEU A 94 -1.76 13.13 1.53
CA LEU A 94 -0.54 13.93 1.76
C LEU A 94 0.28 13.41 2.94
N SER A 95 -0.38 12.91 4.00
CA SER A 95 0.25 12.29 5.17
C SER A 95 0.98 10.98 4.87
N ASN A 96 0.65 10.35 3.74
CA ASN A 96 1.24 9.09 3.26
C ASN A 96 2.30 9.29 2.18
N LEU A 97 2.60 10.53 1.79
CA LEU A 97 3.47 10.85 0.66
C LEU A 97 4.71 11.61 1.10
N GLU A 98 5.86 11.25 0.53
CA GLU A 98 7.14 11.90 0.75
C GLU A 98 7.91 12.09 -0.55
N TRP A 99 8.61 13.24 -0.68
CA TRP A 99 9.61 13.43 -1.74
C TRP A 99 10.88 12.69 -1.36
N VAL A 100 11.37 11.87 -2.25
CA VAL A 100 12.62 11.11 -2.10
C VAL A 100 13.44 11.19 -3.37
N THR A 101 14.75 11.04 -3.27
CA THR A 101 15.58 10.83 -4.45
C THR A 101 15.31 9.44 -5.04
N GLN A 102 15.60 9.25 -6.32
CA GLN A 102 15.48 7.94 -6.95
C GLN A 102 16.34 6.88 -6.24
N LYS A 103 17.53 7.28 -5.75
CA LYS A 103 18.42 6.42 -4.98
C LYS A 103 17.79 5.98 -3.67
N GLU A 104 17.28 6.93 -2.87
CA GLU A 104 16.59 6.64 -1.61
C GLU A 104 15.36 5.75 -1.81
N ASN A 105 14.55 6.04 -2.86
CA ASN A 105 13.39 5.22 -3.18
C ASN A 105 13.77 3.77 -3.50
N LEU A 106 14.88 3.58 -4.24
CA LEU A 106 15.40 2.26 -4.54
C LEU A 106 15.98 1.57 -3.30
N GLU A 107 16.71 2.30 -2.46
CA GLU A 107 17.23 1.80 -1.19
C GLU A 107 16.09 1.41 -0.24
N ARG A 108 15.05 2.22 -0.12
CA ARG A 108 13.84 1.88 0.66
C ARG A 108 13.16 0.63 0.11
N ALA A 109 12.94 0.56 -1.21
CA ALA A 109 12.37 -0.63 -1.85
C ALA A 109 13.20 -1.90 -1.61
N ASN A 110 14.51 -1.77 -1.44
CA ASN A 110 15.42 -2.87 -1.12
C ASN A 110 15.49 -3.15 0.40
N ASN A 111 15.44 -2.09 1.24
CA ASN A 111 15.53 -2.15 2.70
C ASN A 111 14.19 -2.39 3.39
N ASP A 112 13.06 -2.20 2.69
CA ASP A 112 11.72 -2.47 3.23
C ASP A 112 11.53 -3.91 3.70
N ILE A 113 12.60 -4.66 3.49
CA ILE A 113 12.74 -6.00 3.99
C ILE A 113 14.22 -6.22 4.29
N ALA A 114 14.70 -5.75 5.41
CA ALA A 114 15.81 -6.41 6.05
C ALA A 114 15.38 -7.87 6.21
N LYS A 115 15.98 -8.75 5.40
CA LYS A 115 15.55 -10.16 5.26
C LYS A 115 15.43 -10.89 6.58
N ASP A 116 16.15 -10.43 7.59
CA ASP A 116 16.23 -11.04 8.92
C ASP A 116 15.12 -10.54 9.87
N ASP A 117 14.64 -9.29 9.76
CA ASP A 117 13.66 -8.74 10.70
C ASP A 117 12.26 -9.31 10.47
N ILE A 118 11.86 -9.51 9.21
CA ILE A 118 10.55 -10.08 8.89
C ILE A 118 10.53 -11.59 9.15
N ALA A 119 11.61 -12.30 8.84
CA ALA A 119 11.71 -13.72 9.16
C ALA A 119 11.61 -13.94 10.68
N ASN A 120 12.26 -13.09 11.48
CA ASN A 120 12.19 -13.15 12.94
C ASN A 120 10.83 -12.71 13.50
N LEU A 121 10.24 -11.65 12.92
CA LEU A 121 8.94 -11.11 13.36
C LEU A 121 7.78 -12.10 13.15
N TYR A 122 7.83 -12.88 12.07
CA TYR A 122 6.74 -13.79 11.69
C TYR A 122 7.12 -15.28 11.82
N ALA A 123 8.31 -15.62 12.32
CA ALA A 123 8.79 -17.01 12.42
C ALA A 123 7.88 -17.92 13.27
N SER A 124 7.23 -17.33 14.29
CA SER A 124 6.28 -18.04 15.17
C SER A 124 4.83 -18.02 14.69
N GLU A 125 4.51 -17.13 13.75
CA GLU A 125 3.13 -16.89 13.35
C GLU A 125 2.60 -17.99 12.43
N LYS A 126 1.39 -18.46 12.75
CA LYS A 126 0.69 -19.48 11.96
C LYS A 126 -0.48 -18.87 11.20
N VAL A 127 -0.62 -19.27 9.96
CA VAL A 127 -1.74 -18.90 9.10
C VAL A 127 -2.48 -20.16 8.63
N ARG A 128 -3.79 -20.02 8.45
CA ARG A 128 -4.62 -21.05 7.86
C ARG A 128 -4.98 -20.62 6.45
N CYS A 129 -4.75 -21.49 5.47
CA CYS A 129 -5.13 -21.24 4.09
C CYS A 129 -6.31 -22.12 3.67
N PHE A 130 -7.14 -21.54 2.80
CA PHE A 130 -8.28 -22.20 2.13
C PHE A 130 -8.16 -21.94 0.64
N GLY A 131 -8.59 -22.87 -0.19
CA GLY A 131 -8.64 -22.69 -1.65
C GLY A 131 -9.69 -23.59 -2.27
N CYS A 132 -10.11 -23.27 -3.49
CA CYS A 132 -10.95 -24.18 -4.27
C CYS A 132 -10.25 -25.53 -4.42
N ASN A 133 -10.89 -26.60 -3.98
CA ASN A 133 -10.39 -27.97 -4.02
C ASN A 133 -9.16 -28.27 -3.14
N LEU A 134 -8.89 -27.47 -2.13
CA LEU A 134 -7.83 -27.74 -1.15
C LEU A 134 -8.42 -27.87 0.26
N PRO A 135 -8.01 -28.88 1.04
CA PRO A 135 -8.34 -28.92 2.46
C PRO A 135 -7.69 -27.74 3.18
N ALA A 136 -8.35 -27.23 4.20
CA ALA A 136 -7.77 -26.18 5.05
C ALA A 136 -6.45 -26.69 5.66
N ARG A 137 -5.42 -25.87 5.59
CA ARG A 137 -4.09 -26.17 6.14
C ARG A 137 -3.65 -25.06 7.07
N VAL A 138 -3.10 -25.44 8.20
CA VAL A 138 -2.42 -24.54 9.13
C VAL A 138 -0.92 -24.75 8.95
N MET A 139 -0.19 -23.66 8.75
CA MET A 139 1.25 -23.70 8.52
C MET A 139 1.90 -22.41 9.01
N LYS A 140 3.21 -22.44 9.25
CA LYS A 140 3.99 -21.23 9.50
C LYS A 140 3.99 -20.36 8.25
N LEU A 141 4.18 -19.06 8.43
CA LEU A 141 4.14 -18.10 7.31
C LEU A 141 5.20 -18.38 6.24
N GLU A 142 6.38 -18.83 6.66
CA GLU A 142 7.46 -19.23 5.75
C GLU A 142 7.08 -20.46 4.90
N GLU A 143 6.48 -21.48 5.52
CA GLU A 143 5.96 -22.67 4.84
C GLU A 143 4.85 -22.31 3.84
N ALA A 144 4.04 -21.30 4.17
CA ALA A 144 2.99 -20.80 3.28
C ALA A 144 3.56 -20.20 1.99
N VAL A 145 4.67 -19.46 2.08
CA VAL A 145 5.38 -18.92 0.90
C VAL A 145 5.94 -20.05 0.05
N GLU A 146 6.58 -21.02 0.65
CA GLU A 146 7.14 -22.18 -0.09
C GLU A 146 6.04 -23.00 -0.77
N PHE A 147 4.92 -23.17 -0.09
CA PHE A 147 3.74 -23.84 -0.64
C PHE A 147 3.21 -23.12 -1.91
N ILE A 148 3.18 -21.78 -1.91
CA ILE A 148 2.75 -20.99 -3.06
C ILE A 148 3.74 -21.11 -4.22
N ILE A 149 5.04 -20.97 -3.94
CA ILE A 149 6.11 -21.06 -4.95
C ILE A 149 6.10 -22.44 -5.61
N LYS A 150 5.94 -23.51 -4.83
CA LYS A 150 5.88 -24.89 -5.32
C LYS A 150 4.68 -25.13 -6.24
N ARG A 151 3.55 -24.44 -6.00
CA ARG A 151 2.35 -24.56 -6.87
C ARG A 151 2.49 -23.84 -8.21
N ASN A 152 3.24 -22.76 -8.25
CA ASN A 152 3.43 -21.98 -9.48
C ASN A 152 4.88 -21.50 -9.61
N PRO A 153 5.83 -22.40 -9.87
CA PRO A 153 7.25 -22.05 -9.92
C PRO A 153 7.59 -21.11 -11.07
N LYS A 154 6.82 -21.11 -12.17
CA LYS A 154 7.01 -20.18 -13.28
C LYS A 154 6.46 -18.78 -13.00
N GLY A 155 5.50 -18.65 -12.10
CA GLY A 155 4.89 -17.36 -11.74
C GLY A 155 5.75 -16.53 -10.78
N PHE A 156 6.73 -17.16 -10.11
CA PHE A 156 7.54 -16.50 -9.07
C PHE A 156 9.03 -16.85 -9.18
N PRO A 157 9.68 -16.69 -10.34
CA PRO A 157 11.06 -17.16 -10.56
C PRO A 157 12.10 -16.41 -9.68
N SER A 158 11.79 -15.20 -9.24
CA SER A 158 12.65 -14.37 -8.37
C SER A 158 11.88 -13.82 -7.17
N ALA A 159 10.96 -14.63 -6.62
CA ALA A 159 10.08 -14.18 -5.56
C ALA A 159 10.85 -13.69 -4.33
N ASN A 160 10.59 -12.46 -3.94
CA ASN A 160 11.01 -11.95 -2.66
C ASN A 160 10.12 -12.60 -1.57
N LYS A 161 10.65 -13.63 -0.93
CA LYS A 161 9.94 -14.41 0.10
C LYS A 161 9.37 -13.54 1.21
N SER A 162 10.14 -12.57 1.69
CA SER A 162 9.71 -11.68 2.78
C SER A 162 8.53 -10.79 2.36
N ARG A 163 8.52 -10.29 1.12
CA ARG A 163 7.37 -9.55 0.58
C ARG A 163 6.12 -10.41 0.48
N MET A 164 6.28 -11.68 0.07
CA MET A 164 5.18 -12.63 0.03
C MET A 164 4.66 -12.94 1.44
N MET A 165 5.55 -13.12 2.43
CA MET A 165 5.17 -13.31 3.83
C MET A 165 4.33 -12.15 4.34
N LYS A 166 4.77 -10.90 4.11
CA LYS A 166 4.02 -9.71 4.48
C LYS A 166 2.64 -9.67 3.81
N GLN A 167 2.56 -9.93 2.51
CA GLN A 167 1.28 -9.96 1.80
C GLN A 167 0.31 -11.01 2.34
N ILE A 168 0.80 -12.21 2.63
CA ILE A 168 -0.01 -13.29 3.21
C ILE A 168 -0.50 -12.86 4.60
N TRP A 169 0.39 -12.31 5.43
CA TRP A 169 0.06 -11.85 6.76
C TRP A 169 -0.98 -10.73 6.76
N ASP A 170 -0.79 -9.69 5.94
CA ASP A 170 -1.73 -8.58 5.80
C ASP A 170 -3.12 -9.05 5.29
N CYS A 171 -3.14 -10.06 4.43
CA CYS A 171 -4.38 -10.69 3.98
C CYS A 171 -5.01 -11.54 5.08
N ALA A 172 -4.22 -12.31 5.83
CA ALA A 172 -4.70 -13.15 6.91
C ALA A 172 -5.34 -12.33 8.05
N GLN A 173 -4.75 -11.18 8.40
CA GLN A 173 -5.29 -10.25 9.39
C GLN A 173 -6.71 -9.75 9.05
N ARG A 174 -7.03 -9.68 7.77
CA ARG A 174 -8.31 -9.19 7.24
C ARG A 174 -9.23 -10.31 6.75
N ASN A 175 -8.87 -11.57 7.01
CA ASN A 175 -9.53 -12.75 6.42
C ASN A 175 -9.66 -12.65 4.89
N GLY A 176 -8.61 -12.11 4.26
CA GLY A 176 -8.58 -11.78 2.84
C GLY A 176 -7.95 -12.85 1.97
N SER A 177 -7.80 -12.56 0.68
CA SER A 177 -7.24 -13.47 -0.30
C SER A 177 -5.96 -12.92 -0.94
N ALA A 178 -4.95 -13.77 -1.06
CA ALA A 178 -3.73 -13.53 -1.81
C ALA A 178 -3.31 -14.82 -2.50
N TYR A 179 -2.72 -14.72 -3.71
CA TYR A 179 -2.22 -15.86 -4.47
C TYR A 179 -3.29 -16.94 -4.76
N SER A 180 -4.53 -16.50 -5.02
CA SER A 180 -5.71 -17.36 -5.25
C SER A 180 -6.07 -18.25 -4.06
N LEU A 181 -5.64 -17.91 -2.86
CA LEU A 181 -5.96 -18.57 -1.61
C LEU A 181 -6.50 -17.57 -0.61
N THR A 182 -7.42 -18.00 0.24
CA THR A 182 -7.90 -17.21 1.38
C THR A 182 -7.07 -17.56 2.61
N TRP A 183 -6.73 -16.53 3.39
CA TRP A 183 -5.84 -16.64 4.55
C TRP A 183 -6.50 -16.09 5.79
N THR A 184 -6.27 -16.76 6.92
CA THR A 184 -6.70 -16.32 8.25
C THR A 184 -5.57 -16.53 9.25
N VAL A 185 -5.49 -15.66 10.25
CA VAL A 185 -4.54 -15.84 11.38
C VAL A 185 -5.06 -16.96 12.28
N VAL A 186 -4.17 -17.84 12.71
CA VAL A 186 -4.48 -18.84 13.74
C VAL A 186 -4.05 -18.22 15.08
N LYS A 187 -5.05 -17.86 15.90
CA LYS A 187 -4.81 -17.47 17.28
C LYS A 187 -4.66 -18.75 18.10
N GLU A 188 -3.59 -18.86 18.90
CA GLU A 188 -3.52 -19.91 19.90
C GLU A 188 -4.60 -19.62 20.95
N GLU A 189 -5.50 -20.57 21.16
CA GLU A 189 -6.39 -20.53 22.32
C GLU A 189 -5.49 -20.70 23.55
N ILE A 190 -5.44 -19.68 24.39
CA ILE A 190 -4.80 -19.75 25.71
C ILE A 190 -5.74 -20.61 26.56
N GLU A 191 -5.35 -21.85 26.83
CA GLU A 191 -5.96 -22.70 27.84
C GLU A 191 -5.79 -22.12 29.25
#